data_52e9d8f095307675df873beccfa46f78
#
_entry.id   52e9d8f095307675df873beccfa46f78
#
_cell.length_a   1.000
_cell.length_b   1.000
_cell.length_c   1.000
_cell.angle_alpha   90.00
_cell.angle_beta   90.00
_cell.angle_gamma   90.00
#
_symmetry.space_group_name_H-M   'P 1'
#
loop_
_entity.id
_entity.type
_entity.pdbx_description
1 polymer ?
#
loop_
_entity_poly.entity_id
_entity_poly.type
_entity_poly.pdbx_seq_one_letter_code
_entity_poly.pdbx_strand_id
1 'polypeptide(L)'
;AIGAIKSDKLTSKSFLASKDYKEKLAQEMNDTSDDTIKEVQEYLQDVKDNAYSFETDSAKADMITGKVVAGYQWSGDAVYTMDQADKDDFTLNFAVPKESTNIYFDGWVMLKSGIGGNDEKKQAAQSFINFLSMPENAVRNMYYIGYTSVISGGNSDVVFDYLKWNYEADDDEADTVEYPLGYFFSGDSDDEKYILTIPRDQMDRQILAQYPSEDVMERSAVMQYFDNDKNAKINQMWINVRCYNIANVPPWVWIMVDVVIIILAAAYIYNRTKK
;
A
#
# COMPACT_ATOMS: atom_id res chain seq x y z
N ALA A 1 -0.34 -3.70 -10.24
CA ALA A 1 -0.29 -4.57 -11.44
C ALA A 1 -1.59 -4.52 -12.24
N ILE A 2 -2.77 -4.84 -11.66
CA ILE A 2 -4.06 -4.84 -12.43
C ILE A 2 -4.29 -3.49 -13.12
N GLY A 3 -4.13 -2.37 -12.42
CA GLY A 3 -4.27 -1.05 -13.04
C GLY A 3 -3.36 -0.86 -14.25
N ALA A 4 -2.12 -1.32 -14.17
CA ALA A 4 -1.15 -1.20 -15.26
C ALA A 4 -1.53 -2.06 -16.48
N ILE A 5 -1.85 -3.34 -16.31
CA ILE A 5 -2.22 -4.22 -17.43
C ILE A 5 -3.56 -3.83 -18.09
N LYS A 6 -4.43 -3.15 -17.35
CA LYS A 6 -5.75 -2.67 -17.83
C LYS A 6 -5.77 -1.16 -18.10
N SER A 7 -4.61 -0.49 -18.17
CA SER A 7 -4.49 0.97 -18.27
C SER A 7 -5.35 1.56 -19.40
N ASP A 8 -5.26 1.02 -20.61
CA ASP A 8 -6.01 1.51 -21.77
C ASP A 8 -7.53 1.47 -21.56
N LYS A 9 -8.03 0.44 -20.88
CA LYS A 9 -9.45 0.31 -20.54
C LYS A 9 -9.85 1.31 -19.47
N LEU A 10 -9.12 1.34 -18.35
CA LEU A 10 -9.45 2.13 -17.17
C LEU A 10 -9.36 3.63 -17.41
N THR A 11 -8.48 4.07 -18.33
CA THR A 11 -8.32 5.49 -18.69
C THR A 11 -9.12 5.91 -19.93
N SER A 12 -9.87 5.00 -20.55
CA SER A 12 -10.66 5.33 -21.74
C SER A 12 -11.82 6.24 -21.40
N LYS A 13 -12.11 7.21 -22.28
CA LYS A 13 -13.24 8.16 -22.11
C LYS A 13 -14.58 7.45 -21.93
N SER A 14 -14.79 6.34 -22.62
CA SER A 14 -16.02 5.56 -22.53
C SER A 14 -16.19 4.85 -21.19
N PHE A 15 -15.09 4.40 -20.60
CA PHE A 15 -15.11 3.78 -19.29
C PHE A 15 -15.39 4.83 -18.19
N LEU A 16 -14.64 5.94 -18.22
CA LEU A 16 -14.79 7.04 -17.26
C LEU A 16 -16.18 7.70 -17.30
N ALA A 17 -16.79 7.77 -18.46
CA ALA A 17 -18.14 8.35 -18.63
C ALA A 17 -19.28 7.35 -18.38
N SER A 18 -19.01 6.12 -17.95
CA SER A 18 -20.06 5.13 -17.72
C SER A 18 -20.87 5.45 -16.46
N LYS A 19 -22.21 5.28 -16.53
CA LYS A 19 -23.11 5.57 -15.39
C LYS A 19 -22.84 4.71 -14.16
N ASP A 20 -22.28 3.53 -14.35
CA ASP A 20 -21.93 2.51 -13.37
C ASP A 20 -20.41 2.41 -13.19
N TYR A 21 -19.71 3.55 -13.34
CA TYR A 21 -18.23 3.61 -13.29
C TYR A 21 -17.65 2.96 -12.05
N LYS A 22 -18.15 3.29 -10.85
CA LYS A 22 -17.65 2.74 -9.57
C LYS A 22 -17.75 1.21 -9.50
N GLU A 23 -18.89 0.67 -9.92
CA GLU A 23 -19.14 -0.78 -9.93
C GLU A 23 -18.21 -1.47 -10.94
N LYS A 24 -18.08 -0.91 -12.13
CA LYS A 24 -17.18 -1.43 -13.16
C LYS A 24 -15.73 -1.35 -12.74
N LEU A 25 -15.32 -0.24 -12.13
CA LEU A 25 -13.95 -0.09 -11.59
C LEU A 25 -13.66 -1.16 -10.54
N ALA A 26 -14.59 -1.35 -9.59
CA ALA A 26 -14.45 -2.38 -8.56
C ALA A 26 -14.35 -3.79 -9.17
N GLN A 27 -15.14 -4.10 -10.21
CA GLN A 27 -15.06 -5.38 -10.93
C GLN A 27 -13.71 -5.58 -11.62
N GLU A 28 -13.23 -4.55 -12.34
CA GLU A 28 -11.95 -4.64 -13.06
C GLU A 28 -10.76 -4.77 -12.11
N MET A 29 -10.76 -3.99 -11.02
CA MET A 29 -9.66 -3.98 -10.05
C MET A 29 -9.64 -5.24 -9.15
N ASN A 30 -10.76 -5.95 -9.04
CA ASN A 30 -10.90 -7.21 -8.31
C ASN A 30 -11.01 -8.44 -9.23
N ASP A 31 -10.68 -8.29 -10.51
CA ASP A 31 -10.70 -9.41 -11.44
C ASP A 31 -9.62 -10.44 -11.10
N THR A 32 -10.06 -11.64 -10.76
CA THR A 32 -9.24 -12.80 -10.40
C THR A 32 -9.47 -13.97 -11.36
N SER A 33 -9.85 -13.67 -12.61
CA SER A 33 -9.87 -14.67 -13.68
C SER A 33 -8.48 -15.24 -13.92
N ASP A 34 -8.42 -16.46 -14.41
CA ASP A 34 -7.15 -17.14 -14.68
C ASP A 34 -6.30 -16.36 -15.69
N ASP A 35 -6.93 -15.73 -16.68
CA ASP A 35 -6.26 -14.88 -17.66
C ASP A 35 -5.63 -13.64 -17.02
N THR A 36 -6.40 -12.92 -16.19
CA THR A 36 -5.89 -11.74 -15.46
C THR A 36 -4.76 -12.12 -14.50
N ILE A 37 -4.89 -13.23 -13.75
CA ILE A 37 -3.82 -13.69 -12.86
C ILE A 37 -2.54 -14.00 -13.66
N LYS A 38 -2.67 -14.61 -14.82
CA LYS A 38 -1.53 -14.90 -15.69
C LYS A 38 -0.87 -13.62 -16.24
N GLU A 39 -1.65 -12.66 -16.73
CA GLU A 39 -1.13 -11.39 -17.22
C GLU A 39 -0.44 -10.59 -16.09
N VAL A 40 -1.03 -10.57 -14.89
CA VAL A 40 -0.41 -9.96 -13.70
C VAL A 40 0.91 -10.65 -13.36
N GLN A 41 0.98 -11.99 -13.44
CA GLN A 41 2.22 -12.72 -13.18
C GLN A 41 3.30 -12.33 -14.18
N GLU A 42 3.00 -12.31 -15.47
CA GLU A 42 3.94 -11.92 -16.53
C GLU A 42 4.44 -10.49 -16.31
N TYR A 43 3.54 -9.55 -16.07
CA TYR A 43 3.88 -8.16 -15.76
C TYR A 43 4.79 -8.03 -14.52
N LEU A 44 4.48 -8.74 -13.42
CA LEU A 44 5.28 -8.68 -12.20
C LEU A 44 6.64 -9.37 -12.35
N GLN A 45 6.79 -10.34 -13.25
CA GLN A 45 8.08 -10.92 -13.59
C GLN A 45 8.98 -9.92 -14.32
N ASP A 46 8.42 -9.16 -15.28
CA ASP A 46 9.14 -8.08 -15.94
C ASP A 46 9.55 -6.97 -14.96
N VAL A 47 8.64 -6.60 -14.04
CA VAL A 47 8.96 -5.65 -12.98
C VAL A 47 10.10 -6.16 -12.09
N LYS A 48 10.07 -7.45 -11.72
CA LYS A 48 11.11 -8.07 -10.89
C LYS A 48 12.51 -7.96 -11.49
N ASP A 49 12.63 -8.12 -12.79
CA ASP A 49 13.93 -8.07 -13.49
C ASP A 49 14.54 -6.65 -13.45
N ASN A 50 13.73 -5.62 -13.20
CA ASN A 50 14.12 -4.22 -13.15
C ASN A 50 13.98 -3.58 -11.76
N ALA A 51 13.38 -4.28 -10.80
CA ALA A 51 13.18 -3.78 -9.44
C ALA A 51 14.30 -4.26 -8.49
N TYR A 52 14.57 -3.45 -7.48
CA TYR A 52 15.50 -3.81 -6.42
C TYR A 52 15.01 -5.05 -5.66
N SER A 53 13.77 -5.03 -5.18
CA SER A 53 13.12 -6.17 -4.52
C SER A 53 11.61 -5.97 -4.35
N PHE A 54 10.92 -7.06 -4.02
CA PHE A 54 9.57 -7.03 -3.46
C PHE A 54 9.67 -7.21 -1.94
N GLU A 55 9.42 -6.13 -1.21
CA GLU A 55 9.53 -6.06 0.25
C GLU A 55 8.18 -5.82 0.91
N THR A 56 8.12 -6.04 2.22
CA THR A 56 6.95 -5.71 3.03
C THR A 56 7.23 -4.51 3.93
N ASP A 57 8.32 -4.54 4.70
CA ASP A 57 8.61 -3.52 5.72
C ASP A 57 9.93 -2.79 5.54
N SER A 58 10.93 -3.40 4.88
CA SER A 58 12.27 -2.84 4.74
C SER A 58 12.37 -1.69 3.73
N ALA A 59 11.40 -1.54 2.83
CA ALA A 59 11.38 -0.49 1.81
C ALA A 59 11.47 0.92 2.40
N LYS A 60 10.88 1.18 3.56
CA LYS A 60 10.96 2.47 4.27
C LYS A 60 12.41 2.89 4.53
N ALA A 61 13.18 2.03 5.15
CA ALA A 61 14.59 2.30 5.46
C ALA A 61 15.45 2.44 4.20
N ASP A 62 15.18 1.64 3.17
CA ASP A 62 15.91 1.70 1.90
C ASP A 62 15.65 3.02 1.14
N MET A 63 14.44 3.58 1.25
CA MET A 63 14.10 4.90 0.68
C MET A 63 14.70 6.05 1.49
N ILE A 64 14.58 6.05 2.82
CA ILE A 64 15.14 7.08 3.70
C ILE A 64 16.64 7.21 3.52
N THR A 65 17.35 6.11 3.33
CA THR A 65 18.79 6.08 3.10
C THR A 65 19.22 6.36 1.66
N GLY A 66 18.26 6.61 0.75
CA GLY A 66 18.53 6.84 -0.67
C GLY A 66 19.02 5.61 -1.43
N LYS A 67 18.90 4.42 -0.87
CA LYS A 67 19.27 3.16 -1.52
C LYS A 67 18.34 2.80 -2.67
N VAL A 68 17.05 3.13 -2.54
CA VAL A 68 16.06 3.06 -3.60
C VAL A 68 15.43 4.45 -3.79
N VAL A 69 15.14 4.80 -5.04
CA VAL A 69 14.64 6.14 -5.42
C VAL A 69 13.14 6.16 -5.71
N ALA A 70 12.52 5.01 -5.82
CA ALA A 70 11.08 4.86 -6.03
C ALA A 70 10.59 3.58 -5.35
N GLY A 71 9.41 3.65 -4.71
CA GLY A 71 8.78 2.51 -4.06
C GLY A 71 7.26 2.55 -4.19
N TYR A 72 6.64 1.39 -4.39
CA TYR A 72 5.21 1.23 -4.30
C TYR A 72 4.88 0.69 -2.91
N GLN A 73 4.23 1.49 -2.08
CA GLN A 73 3.99 1.16 -0.68
C GLN A 73 2.63 1.69 -0.19
N TRP A 74 2.26 1.35 1.02
CA TRP A 74 1.07 1.86 1.67
C TRP A 74 1.20 3.36 1.92
N SER A 75 0.07 4.09 1.82
CA SER A 75 0.09 5.56 1.99
C SER A 75 0.62 5.99 3.37
N GLY A 76 0.25 5.29 4.44
CA GLY A 76 0.78 5.59 5.77
C GLY A 76 2.28 5.31 5.91
N ASP A 77 2.78 4.24 5.30
CA ASP A 77 4.22 3.99 5.22
C ASP A 77 4.95 5.07 4.41
N ALA A 78 4.31 5.59 3.36
CA ALA A 78 4.85 6.70 2.57
C ALA A 78 4.95 7.98 3.41
N VAL A 79 3.91 8.33 4.19
CA VAL A 79 3.94 9.48 5.11
C VAL A 79 5.09 9.34 6.10
N TYR A 80 5.18 8.21 6.80
CA TYR A 80 6.28 7.95 7.72
C TYR A 80 7.66 8.07 7.05
N THR A 81 7.79 7.55 5.83
CA THR A 81 9.04 7.59 5.07
C THR A 81 9.43 9.02 4.71
N MET A 82 8.47 9.84 4.25
CA MET A 82 8.67 11.26 3.94
C MET A 82 9.05 12.05 5.20
N ASP A 83 8.34 11.84 6.33
CA ASP A 83 8.64 12.50 7.60
C ASP A 83 10.04 12.18 8.14
N GLN A 84 10.53 10.97 7.92
CA GLN A 84 11.89 10.63 8.33
C GLN A 84 12.94 11.19 7.34
N ALA A 85 12.66 11.15 6.03
CA ALA A 85 13.56 11.69 5.01
C ALA A 85 13.73 13.22 5.16
N ASP A 86 12.66 13.93 5.50
CA ASP A 86 12.71 15.39 5.76
C ASP A 86 13.65 15.75 6.93
N LYS A 87 13.81 14.88 7.92
CA LYS A 87 14.76 15.10 9.04
C LYS A 87 16.23 15.03 8.60
N ASP A 88 16.47 14.36 7.49
CA ASP A 88 17.80 14.20 6.89
C ASP A 88 17.98 15.11 5.66
N ASP A 89 17.15 16.15 5.51
CA ASP A 89 17.14 17.09 4.39
C ASP A 89 16.97 16.41 3.01
N PHE A 90 16.24 15.28 2.99
CA PHE A 90 15.98 14.51 1.77
C PHE A 90 14.49 14.52 1.42
N THR A 91 14.14 15.22 0.35
CA THR A 91 12.74 15.37 -0.06
C THR A 91 12.26 14.18 -0.89
N LEU A 92 11.14 13.60 -0.49
CA LEU A 92 10.41 12.56 -1.22
C LEU A 92 9.01 13.05 -1.59
N ASN A 93 8.52 12.64 -2.74
CA ASN A 93 7.16 12.92 -3.22
C ASN A 93 6.30 11.66 -3.25
N PHE A 94 4.99 11.87 -3.22
CA PHE A 94 3.98 10.81 -3.30
C PHE A 94 3.10 11.00 -4.53
N ALA A 95 2.85 9.92 -5.26
CA ALA A 95 1.98 9.95 -6.42
C ALA A 95 1.03 8.75 -6.43
N VAL A 96 -0.19 8.97 -6.91
CA VAL A 96 -1.20 7.93 -7.08
C VAL A 96 -1.38 7.63 -8.57
N PRO A 97 -1.30 6.35 -9.01
CA PRO A 97 -1.50 6.00 -10.41
C PRO A 97 -2.82 6.54 -10.97
N LYS A 98 -2.78 7.08 -12.19
CA LYS A 98 -3.94 7.66 -12.87
C LYS A 98 -5.01 6.63 -13.24
N GLU A 99 -4.61 5.38 -13.37
CA GLU A 99 -5.48 4.27 -13.76
C GLU A 99 -6.49 3.92 -12.66
N SER A 100 -5.98 3.72 -11.48
CA SER A 100 -6.70 3.41 -10.24
C SER A 100 -5.71 3.06 -9.14
N THR A 101 -6.19 3.04 -7.92
CA THR A 101 -5.46 2.51 -6.77
C THR A 101 -6.36 1.69 -5.87
N ASN A 102 -5.76 0.97 -4.94
CA ASN A 102 -6.48 0.30 -3.87
C ASN A 102 -6.70 1.28 -2.72
N ILE A 103 -7.95 1.39 -2.25
CA ILE A 103 -8.27 1.97 -0.94
C ILE A 103 -8.52 0.83 0.04
N TYR A 104 -8.00 0.94 1.25
CA TYR A 104 -8.09 -0.08 2.27
C TYR A 104 -8.57 0.50 3.60
N PHE A 105 -9.12 -0.38 4.43
CA PHE A 105 -9.59 -0.06 5.77
C PHE A 105 -9.05 -1.11 6.74
N ASP A 106 -8.34 -0.66 7.75
CA ASP A 106 -7.93 -1.47 8.87
C ASP A 106 -8.90 -1.27 10.03
N GLY A 107 -9.21 -2.32 10.74
CA GLY A 107 -10.19 -2.25 11.82
C GLY A 107 -9.84 -3.16 12.99
N TRP A 108 -10.22 -2.72 14.18
CA TRP A 108 -10.13 -3.53 15.39
C TRP A 108 -11.21 -4.60 15.40
N VAL A 109 -10.82 -5.84 15.61
CA VAL A 109 -11.76 -6.98 15.70
C VAL A 109 -11.60 -7.71 17.02
N MET A 110 -12.72 -8.15 17.59
CA MET A 110 -12.74 -9.01 18.76
C MET A 110 -13.01 -10.47 18.32
N LEU A 111 -12.02 -11.33 18.49
CA LEU A 111 -12.16 -12.74 18.15
C LEU A 111 -13.10 -13.44 19.13
N LYS A 112 -14.14 -14.12 18.62
CA LYS A 112 -15.08 -14.90 19.44
C LYS A 112 -14.36 -15.95 20.29
N SER A 113 -13.37 -16.63 19.74
CA SER A 113 -12.54 -17.61 20.44
C SER A 113 -11.67 -16.96 21.54
N GLY A 114 -11.18 -15.75 21.33
CA GLY A 114 -10.38 -15.01 22.32
C GLY A 114 -11.22 -14.51 23.51
N ILE A 115 -12.42 -14.03 23.23
CA ILE A 115 -13.37 -13.61 24.28
C ILE A 115 -13.92 -14.80 25.05
N GLY A 116 -14.24 -15.91 24.37
CA GLY A 116 -14.64 -17.18 25.00
C GLY A 116 -15.91 -17.11 25.86
N GLY A 117 -16.81 -16.15 25.58
CA GLY A 117 -18.00 -15.92 26.42
C GLY A 117 -17.72 -15.22 27.75
N ASN A 118 -16.51 -14.69 27.97
CA ASN A 118 -16.12 -13.95 29.15
C ASN A 118 -16.48 -12.46 29.02
N ASP A 119 -17.46 -11.99 29.79
CA ASP A 119 -17.96 -10.62 29.71
C ASP A 119 -16.90 -9.58 30.16
N GLU A 120 -16.06 -9.90 31.15
CA GLU A 120 -14.99 -8.99 31.59
C GLU A 120 -13.96 -8.76 30.48
N LYS A 121 -13.54 -9.83 29.79
CA LYS A 121 -12.65 -9.74 28.62
C LYS A 121 -13.27 -8.92 27.49
N LYS A 122 -14.56 -9.14 27.23
CA LYS A 122 -15.31 -8.38 26.23
C LYS A 122 -15.34 -6.90 26.57
N GLN A 123 -15.68 -6.58 27.82
CA GLN A 123 -15.73 -5.20 28.29
C GLN A 123 -14.35 -4.51 28.24
N ALA A 124 -13.30 -5.22 28.64
CA ALA A 124 -11.92 -4.70 28.55
C ALA A 124 -11.52 -4.41 27.11
N ALA A 125 -11.81 -5.33 26.18
CA ALA A 125 -11.54 -5.12 24.76
C ALA A 125 -12.32 -3.93 24.17
N GLN A 126 -13.60 -3.79 24.51
CA GLN A 126 -14.42 -2.65 24.11
C GLN A 126 -13.87 -1.33 24.67
N SER A 127 -13.47 -1.31 25.95
CA SER A 127 -12.88 -0.13 26.58
C SER A 127 -11.57 0.27 25.90
N PHE A 128 -10.74 -0.69 25.51
CA PHE A 128 -9.49 -0.43 24.78
C PHE A 128 -9.76 0.14 23.39
N ILE A 129 -10.69 -0.45 22.63
CA ILE A 129 -11.07 0.07 21.31
C ILE A 129 -11.63 1.49 21.43
N ASN A 130 -12.52 1.74 22.40
CA ASN A 130 -13.07 3.07 22.66
C ASN A 130 -11.96 4.08 23.00
N PHE A 131 -10.99 3.69 23.83
CA PHE A 131 -9.85 4.54 24.16
C PHE A 131 -9.04 4.93 22.93
N LEU A 132 -8.74 3.96 22.05
CA LEU A 132 -8.02 4.23 20.80
C LEU A 132 -8.81 5.08 19.81
N SER A 133 -10.15 5.01 19.88
CA SER A 133 -11.05 5.77 19.01
C SER A 133 -11.38 7.18 19.55
N MET A 134 -10.84 7.58 20.71
CA MET A 134 -10.95 8.97 21.15
C MET A 134 -10.16 9.87 20.20
N PRO A 135 -10.70 11.02 19.75
CA PRO A 135 -10.04 11.88 18.76
C PRO A 135 -8.60 12.25 19.11
N GLU A 136 -8.33 12.57 20.38
CA GLU A 136 -6.98 12.93 20.86
C GLU A 136 -5.99 11.74 20.75
N ASN A 137 -6.47 10.52 20.96
CA ASN A 137 -5.64 9.31 20.82
C ASN A 137 -5.47 8.92 19.36
N ALA A 138 -6.49 9.13 18.52
CA ALA A 138 -6.41 8.97 17.09
C ALA A 138 -5.35 9.89 16.48
N VAL A 139 -5.34 11.19 16.86
CA VAL A 139 -4.31 12.15 16.44
C VAL A 139 -2.91 11.70 16.84
N ARG A 140 -2.72 11.27 18.10
CA ARG A 140 -1.41 10.77 18.54
C ARG A 140 -0.95 9.58 17.73
N ASN A 141 -1.87 8.66 17.43
CA ASN A 141 -1.55 7.50 16.61
C ASN A 141 -1.17 7.92 15.18
N MET A 142 -1.95 8.80 14.54
CA MET A 142 -1.63 9.35 13.21
C MET A 142 -0.24 9.97 13.17
N TYR A 143 0.10 10.78 14.17
CA TYR A 143 1.41 11.44 14.26
C TYR A 143 2.59 10.45 14.31
N TYR A 144 2.42 9.34 15.06
CA TYR A 144 3.50 8.37 15.24
C TYR A 144 3.67 7.40 14.08
N ILE A 145 2.59 7.01 13.42
CA ILE A 145 2.63 5.93 12.41
C ILE A 145 2.41 6.42 10.97
N GLY A 146 2.00 7.67 10.77
CA GLY A 146 1.71 8.23 9.45
C GLY A 146 0.36 7.80 8.83
N TYR A 147 -0.33 6.82 9.41
CA TYR A 147 -1.61 6.32 8.89
C TYR A 147 -2.77 7.22 9.30
N THR A 148 -3.69 7.46 8.37
CA THR A 148 -4.88 8.27 8.61
C THR A 148 -5.92 7.50 9.42
N SER A 149 -6.46 8.12 10.47
CA SER A 149 -7.60 7.58 11.20
C SER A 149 -8.91 7.90 10.48
N VAL A 150 -9.88 6.98 10.56
CA VAL A 150 -11.26 7.25 10.15
C VAL A 150 -12.02 8.13 11.16
N ILE A 151 -11.40 8.42 12.30
CA ILE A 151 -11.96 9.33 13.31
C ILE A 151 -11.72 10.77 12.84
N SER A 152 -12.78 11.47 12.47
CA SER A 152 -12.73 12.88 12.03
C SER A 152 -12.84 13.90 13.17
N GLY A 153 -13.12 13.45 14.40
CA GLY A 153 -13.26 14.30 15.59
C GLY A 153 -14.70 14.41 16.10
N GLY A 154 -15.71 14.12 15.28
CA GLY A 154 -17.13 14.24 15.66
C GLY A 154 -17.51 15.67 16.03
N ASN A 155 -17.75 15.95 17.32
CA ASN A 155 -18.04 17.30 17.83
C ASN A 155 -16.79 18.09 18.24
N SER A 156 -15.59 17.56 18.00
CA SER A 156 -14.30 18.18 18.33
C SER A 156 -13.50 18.42 17.06
N ASP A 157 -12.92 19.60 16.93
CA ASP A 157 -12.07 19.96 15.80
C ASP A 157 -10.60 19.47 15.96
N VAL A 158 -10.31 18.69 17.01
CA VAL A 158 -8.94 18.29 17.37
C VAL A 158 -8.19 17.59 16.22
N VAL A 159 -8.87 16.82 15.36
CA VAL A 159 -8.25 16.15 14.21
C VAL A 159 -7.96 17.17 13.11
N PHE A 160 -8.88 18.08 12.84
CA PHE A 160 -8.67 19.15 11.88
C PHE A 160 -7.61 20.15 12.36
N ASP A 161 -7.62 20.50 13.67
CA ASP A 161 -6.58 21.34 14.27
C ASP A 161 -5.19 20.70 14.19
N TYR A 162 -5.10 19.36 14.29
CA TYR A 162 -3.85 18.63 14.03
C TYR A 162 -3.39 18.79 12.59
N LEU A 163 -4.29 18.73 11.62
CA LEU A 163 -3.92 18.93 10.21
C LEU A 163 -3.46 20.36 9.95
N LYS A 164 -4.12 21.35 10.53
CA LYS A 164 -3.65 22.74 10.49
C LYS A 164 -2.23 22.86 11.04
N TRP A 165 -2.02 22.37 12.25
CA TRP A 165 -0.70 22.40 12.86
C TRP A 165 0.39 21.73 12.02
N ASN A 166 0.04 20.67 11.30
CA ASN A 166 1.02 19.86 10.55
C ASN A 166 1.27 20.34 9.12
N TYR A 167 0.27 20.96 8.47
CA TYR A 167 0.29 21.24 7.03
C TYR A 167 -0.05 22.68 6.64
N GLU A 168 -0.61 23.48 7.53
CA GLU A 168 -0.95 24.87 7.19
C GLU A 168 0.30 25.66 6.86
N ALA A 169 0.23 26.46 5.78
CA ALA A 169 1.32 27.31 5.36
C ALA A 169 1.61 28.42 6.39
N ASP A 170 2.85 28.77 6.55
CA ASP A 170 3.24 29.92 7.37
C ASP A 170 2.73 31.23 6.73
N ASP A 171 2.52 32.28 7.55
CA ASP A 171 1.97 33.57 7.12
C ASP A 171 2.81 34.27 6.00
N ASP A 172 4.09 33.96 5.91
CA ASP A 172 5.04 34.53 4.93
C ASP A 172 5.28 33.58 3.72
N GLU A 173 4.64 32.42 3.67
CA GLU A 173 4.72 31.49 2.54
C GLU A 173 4.01 32.07 1.31
N ALA A 174 4.77 32.29 0.23
CA ALA A 174 4.27 32.96 -0.97
C ALA A 174 3.58 32.04 -1.98
N ASP A 175 3.94 30.75 -2.01
CA ASP A 175 3.37 29.78 -2.97
C ASP A 175 2.48 28.77 -2.27
N THR A 176 1.24 29.19 -2.04
CA THR A 176 0.22 28.40 -1.34
C THR A 176 -0.92 27.96 -2.26
N VAL A 177 -1.71 27.01 -1.78
CA VAL A 177 -2.92 26.52 -2.44
C VAL A 177 -3.96 26.10 -1.40
N GLU A 178 -5.23 26.28 -1.72
CA GLU A 178 -6.34 25.76 -0.92
C GLU A 178 -6.50 24.25 -1.13
N TYR A 179 -6.57 23.50 -0.03
CA TYR A 179 -6.77 22.06 -0.03
C TYR A 179 -8.09 21.71 0.66
N PRO A 180 -9.12 21.28 -0.10
CA PRO A 180 -10.42 20.98 0.47
C PRO A 180 -10.41 19.62 1.19
N LEU A 181 -10.83 19.61 2.45
CA LEU A 181 -10.92 18.43 3.31
C LEU A 181 -12.37 18.10 3.71
N GLY A 182 -13.35 18.89 3.25
CA GLY A 182 -14.76 18.75 3.61
C GLY A 182 -15.31 17.35 3.34
N TYR A 183 -14.91 16.70 2.25
CA TYR A 183 -15.26 15.30 1.95
C TYR A 183 -15.03 14.36 3.13
N PHE A 184 -13.92 14.51 3.85
CA PHE A 184 -13.53 13.63 4.97
C PHE A 184 -14.15 14.03 6.31
N PHE A 185 -14.43 15.32 6.51
CA PHE A 185 -14.86 15.84 7.82
C PHE A 185 -16.36 16.04 7.93
N SER A 186 -17.02 16.49 6.87
CA SER A 186 -18.46 16.74 6.86
C SER A 186 -19.23 15.92 5.79
N GLY A 187 -18.51 15.30 4.85
CA GLY A 187 -19.11 14.64 3.69
C GLY A 187 -19.55 15.63 2.59
N ASP A 188 -19.19 16.90 2.72
CA ASP A 188 -19.43 17.96 1.76
C ASP A 188 -18.10 18.55 1.31
N SER A 189 -17.72 18.30 0.05
CA SER A 189 -16.42 18.75 -0.50
C SER A 189 -16.32 20.28 -0.58
N ASP A 190 -17.47 20.99 -0.61
CA ASP A 190 -17.52 22.44 -0.71
C ASP A 190 -17.64 23.13 0.68
N ASP A 191 -17.49 22.37 1.78
CA ASP A 191 -17.56 22.93 3.14
C ASP A 191 -16.31 23.79 3.43
N GLU A 192 -16.50 25.11 3.34
CA GLU A 192 -15.44 26.11 3.56
C GLU A 192 -14.77 26.01 4.95
N LYS A 193 -15.45 25.42 5.95
CA LYS A 193 -14.87 25.21 7.29
C LYS A 193 -13.62 24.32 7.24
N TYR A 194 -13.57 23.40 6.30
CA TYR A 194 -12.53 22.38 6.18
C TYR A 194 -11.63 22.60 4.96
N ILE A 195 -11.41 23.86 4.59
CA ILE A 195 -10.38 24.25 3.63
C ILE A 195 -9.11 24.59 4.39
N LEU A 196 -7.99 24.00 3.97
CA LEU A 196 -6.68 24.25 4.55
C LEU A 196 -5.78 24.91 3.51
N THR A 197 -5.16 26.05 3.86
CA THR A 197 -4.14 26.68 3.01
C THR A 197 -2.81 25.99 3.27
N ILE A 198 -2.24 25.37 2.26
CA ILE A 198 -1.00 24.60 2.36
C ILE A 198 0.07 25.13 1.40
N PRO A 199 1.38 24.91 1.68
CA PRO A 199 2.43 25.11 0.68
C PRO A 199 2.14 24.25 -0.56
N ARG A 200 2.38 24.79 -1.76
CA ARG A 200 2.03 24.09 -3.01
C ARG A 200 2.76 22.77 -3.19
N ASP A 201 3.96 22.63 -2.67
CA ASP A 201 4.73 21.39 -2.72
C ASP A 201 4.10 20.24 -1.93
N GLN A 202 3.20 20.54 -0.97
CA GLN A 202 2.43 19.52 -0.25
C GLN A 202 1.39 18.80 -1.12
N MET A 203 1.05 19.34 -2.29
CA MET A 203 0.07 18.73 -3.21
C MET A 203 0.44 17.33 -3.69
N ASP A 204 1.71 16.97 -3.64
CA ASP A 204 2.25 15.65 -3.99
C ASP A 204 3.12 15.05 -2.87
N ARG A 205 2.77 15.36 -1.62
CA ARG A 205 3.48 14.88 -0.43
C ARG A 205 2.53 14.27 0.62
N GLN A 206 2.84 14.45 1.90
CA GLN A 206 2.18 13.78 3.03
C GLN A 206 0.66 13.99 3.05
N ILE A 207 0.17 15.22 2.80
CA ILE A 207 -1.26 15.49 2.88
C ILE A 207 -2.04 14.70 1.79
N LEU A 208 -1.50 14.59 0.57
CA LEU A 208 -2.11 13.77 -0.48
C LEU A 208 -2.16 12.30 -0.09
N ALA A 209 -1.14 11.80 0.59
CA ALA A 209 -1.08 10.41 1.03
C ALA A 209 -2.07 10.11 2.18
N GLN A 210 -2.32 11.09 3.07
CA GLN A 210 -3.24 10.96 4.20
C GLN A 210 -4.70 11.25 3.84
N TYR A 211 -4.92 12.29 3.06
CA TYR A 211 -6.23 12.78 2.66
C TYR A 211 -6.25 13.04 1.14
N PRO A 212 -6.29 11.97 0.34
CA PRO A 212 -6.25 12.10 -1.11
C PRO A 212 -7.43 12.92 -1.63
N SER A 213 -7.22 13.63 -2.74
CA SER A 213 -8.28 14.42 -3.38
C SER A 213 -9.49 13.55 -3.76
N GLU A 214 -10.66 14.16 -3.90
CA GLU A 214 -11.89 13.47 -4.28
C GLU A 214 -11.73 12.69 -5.60
N ASP A 215 -11.03 13.26 -6.57
CA ASP A 215 -10.63 12.60 -7.84
C ASP A 215 -9.88 11.27 -7.59
N VAL A 216 -8.94 11.23 -6.64
CA VAL A 216 -8.25 10.00 -6.25
C VAL A 216 -9.20 9.02 -5.60
N MET A 217 -10.09 9.50 -4.73
CA MET A 217 -11.11 8.67 -4.09
C MET A 217 -12.09 8.08 -5.11
N GLU A 218 -12.46 8.87 -6.12
CA GLU A 218 -13.32 8.41 -7.20
C GLU A 218 -12.72 7.28 -8.03
N ARG A 219 -11.44 7.31 -8.32
CA ARG A 219 -10.73 6.26 -9.08
C ARG A 219 -10.08 5.19 -8.19
N SER A 220 -10.47 5.11 -6.92
CA SER A 220 -10.03 4.08 -6.00
C SER A 220 -11.03 2.94 -5.90
N ALA A 221 -10.52 1.72 -5.72
CA ALA A 221 -11.33 0.52 -5.54
C ALA A 221 -10.94 -0.21 -4.25
N VAL A 222 -11.94 -0.66 -3.49
CA VAL A 222 -11.74 -1.52 -2.32
C VAL A 222 -11.49 -2.94 -2.78
N MET A 223 -10.48 -3.60 -2.21
CA MET A 223 -10.22 -5.01 -2.43
C MET A 223 -11.36 -5.86 -1.84
N GLN A 224 -11.92 -6.75 -2.66
CA GLN A 224 -13.00 -7.63 -2.27
C GLN A 224 -12.47 -8.93 -1.65
N TYR A 225 -13.37 -9.65 -0.97
CA TYR A 225 -13.09 -10.98 -0.46
C TYR A 225 -12.81 -11.97 -1.59
N PHE A 226 -11.75 -12.72 -1.45
CA PHE A 226 -11.42 -13.84 -2.33
C PHE A 226 -11.66 -15.16 -1.60
N ASP A 227 -12.34 -16.10 -2.24
CA ASP A 227 -12.49 -17.46 -1.73
C ASP A 227 -11.13 -18.19 -1.68
N ASN A 228 -11.12 -19.36 -1.03
CA ASN A 228 -9.89 -20.14 -0.84
C ASN A 228 -9.21 -20.54 -2.16
N ASP A 229 -10.00 -20.80 -3.20
CA ASP A 229 -9.48 -21.21 -4.51
C ASP A 229 -8.75 -20.05 -5.20
N LYS A 230 -9.36 -18.87 -5.20
CA LYS A 230 -8.75 -17.63 -5.72
C LYS A 230 -7.52 -17.25 -4.92
N ASN A 231 -7.58 -17.33 -3.59
CA ASN A 231 -6.42 -17.07 -2.75
C ASN A 231 -5.27 -18.05 -3.03
N ALA A 232 -5.57 -19.33 -3.25
CA ALA A 232 -4.55 -20.32 -3.60
C ALA A 232 -3.87 -19.98 -4.94
N LYS A 233 -4.65 -19.57 -5.96
CA LYS A 233 -4.12 -19.15 -7.26
C LYS A 233 -3.25 -17.90 -7.15
N ILE A 234 -3.70 -16.88 -6.42
CA ILE A 234 -2.95 -15.64 -6.16
C ILE A 234 -1.64 -15.96 -5.42
N ASN A 235 -1.69 -16.80 -4.39
CA ASN A 235 -0.49 -17.22 -3.67
C ASN A 235 0.49 -17.99 -4.56
N GLN A 236 -0.01 -18.87 -5.44
CA GLN A 236 0.84 -19.57 -6.40
C GLN A 236 1.47 -18.61 -7.40
N MET A 237 0.72 -17.63 -7.90
CA MET A 237 1.24 -16.56 -8.76
C MET A 237 2.38 -15.81 -8.05
N TRP A 238 2.21 -15.41 -6.79
CA TRP A 238 3.27 -14.75 -6.01
C TRP A 238 4.51 -15.63 -5.79
N ILE A 239 4.32 -16.94 -5.54
CA ILE A 239 5.43 -17.89 -5.48
C ILE A 239 6.20 -17.89 -6.80
N ASN A 240 5.50 -17.94 -7.93
CA ASN A 240 6.10 -17.93 -9.25
C ASN A 240 6.87 -16.62 -9.55
N VAL A 241 6.37 -15.49 -9.08
CA VAL A 241 7.04 -14.19 -9.23
C VAL A 241 8.26 -14.07 -8.33
N ARG A 242 8.14 -14.41 -7.03
CA ARG A 242 9.21 -14.17 -6.04
C ARG A 242 10.30 -15.23 -6.06
N CYS A 243 9.94 -16.47 -6.31
CA CYS A 243 10.87 -17.59 -6.29
C CYS A 243 11.55 -17.77 -7.65
N TYR A 244 12.76 -18.32 -7.62
CA TYR A 244 13.42 -18.77 -8.84
C TYR A 244 12.63 -19.95 -9.44
N ASN A 245 12.14 -19.79 -10.65
CA ASN A 245 11.51 -20.90 -11.34
C ASN A 245 12.61 -21.85 -11.87
N ILE A 246 12.77 -22.99 -11.18
CA ILE A 246 13.76 -24.01 -11.54
C ILE A 246 13.56 -24.51 -13.00
N ALA A 247 12.33 -24.40 -13.53
CA ALA A 247 12.06 -24.75 -14.93
C ALA A 247 12.75 -23.82 -15.94
N ASN A 248 13.12 -22.60 -15.55
CA ASN A 248 13.83 -21.64 -16.40
C ASN A 248 15.35 -21.73 -16.28
N VAL A 249 15.88 -22.66 -15.47
CA VAL A 249 17.33 -22.89 -15.41
C VAL A 249 17.79 -23.50 -16.74
N PRO A 250 18.74 -22.85 -17.44
CA PRO A 250 19.22 -23.37 -18.72
C PRO A 250 19.72 -24.81 -18.58
N PRO A 251 19.47 -25.70 -19.57
CA PRO A 251 19.83 -27.12 -19.46
C PRO A 251 21.31 -27.38 -19.18
N TRP A 252 22.19 -26.48 -19.58
CA TRP A 252 23.63 -26.61 -19.33
C TRP A 252 23.98 -26.51 -17.83
N VAL A 253 23.19 -25.84 -17.02
CA VAL A 253 23.39 -25.75 -15.56
C VAL A 253 23.18 -27.11 -14.90
N TRP A 254 22.18 -27.87 -15.35
CA TRP A 254 21.95 -29.24 -14.89
C TRP A 254 23.08 -30.16 -15.24
N ILE A 255 23.62 -30.01 -16.49
CA ILE A 255 24.81 -30.76 -16.93
C ILE A 255 26.00 -30.45 -16.04
N MET A 256 26.21 -29.17 -15.64
CA MET A 256 27.28 -28.80 -14.72
C MET A 256 27.10 -29.41 -13.33
N VAL A 257 25.87 -29.43 -12.81
CA VAL A 257 25.55 -30.07 -11.54
C VAL A 257 25.86 -31.54 -11.56
N ASP A 258 25.45 -32.26 -12.64
CA ASP A 258 25.72 -33.67 -12.82
C ASP A 258 27.25 -33.95 -12.90
N VAL A 259 28.02 -33.15 -13.63
CA VAL A 259 29.47 -33.25 -13.70
C VAL A 259 30.12 -33.09 -12.31
N VAL A 260 29.68 -32.11 -11.53
CA VAL A 260 30.18 -31.92 -10.15
C VAL A 260 29.86 -33.13 -9.28
N ILE A 261 28.65 -33.68 -9.35
CA ILE A 261 28.24 -34.88 -8.61
C ILE A 261 29.12 -36.08 -8.99
N ILE A 262 29.38 -36.28 -10.30
CA ILE A 262 30.25 -37.38 -10.79
C ILE A 262 31.69 -37.23 -10.29
N ILE A 263 32.24 -36.01 -10.31
CA ILE A 263 33.57 -35.71 -9.78
C ILE A 263 33.68 -36.03 -8.29
N LEU A 264 32.67 -35.58 -7.49
CA LEU A 264 32.63 -35.84 -6.09
C LEU A 264 32.50 -37.35 -5.78
N ALA A 265 31.66 -38.06 -6.51
CA ALA A 265 31.51 -39.50 -6.39
C ALA A 265 32.82 -40.25 -6.72
N ALA A 266 33.48 -39.87 -7.84
CA ALA A 266 34.78 -40.46 -8.22
C ALA A 266 35.86 -40.20 -7.18
N ALA A 267 35.95 -38.97 -6.65
CA ALA A 267 36.87 -38.61 -5.57
C ALA A 267 36.60 -39.41 -4.29
N TYR A 268 35.32 -39.58 -3.94
CA TYR A 268 34.93 -40.42 -2.79
C TYR A 268 35.34 -41.89 -2.97
N ILE A 269 35.06 -42.48 -4.11
CA ILE A 269 35.45 -43.87 -4.42
C ILE A 269 36.98 -44.03 -4.39
N TYR A 270 37.71 -43.10 -5.02
CA TYR A 270 39.17 -43.10 -5.03
C TYR A 270 39.76 -43.04 -3.64
N ASN A 271 39.24 -42.17 -2.74
CA ASN A 271 39.71 -42.10 -1.37
C ASN A 271 39.36 -43.34 -0.55
N ARG A 272 38.29 -44.07 -0.87
CA ARG A 272 37.91 -45.29 -0.18
C ARG A 272 38.68 -46.52 -0.61
N THR A 273 39.14 -46.52 -1.87
CA THR A 273 40.00 -47.64 -2.42
C THR A 273 41.46 -47.52 -2.04
N LYS A 274 41.88 -46.36 -1.55
CA LYS A 274 43.24 -46.13 -1.04
C LYS A 274 43.42 -46.45 0.48
N LYS A 275 42.35 -46.76 1.18
CA LYS A 275 42.36 -47.25 2.56
C LYS A 275 42.18 -48.76 2.54
#